data_a9bc68c00cf07e1ae92ac3156d0adf75
#
_entry.id   a9bc68c00cf07e1ae92ac3156d0adf75
#
_cell.length_a   1.000
_cell.length_b   1.000
_cell.length_c   1.000
_cell.angle_alpha   90.00
_cell.angle_beta   90.00
_cell.angle_gamma   90.00
#
_symmetry.space_group_name_H-M   'P 1'
#
loop_
_entity.id
_entity.type
_entity.pdbx_description
1 polymer ?
#
loop_
_entity_poly.entity_id
_entity_poly.type
_entity_poly.pdbx_seq_one_letter_code
_entity_poly.pdbx_strand_id
1 'polypeptide(L)'
;MKTVAFFNNKGGVGKTSLVYHLAWMFADMGHQVMAADLDPQANLTSMFLDEPEVETLFPDNAPPQTVLGVVQPLLKRRGDIERTKSRRISDHIGLIPGDLGLSAFEDRLSDAWSQCLDDDPDNSEYGFRVTTAFYRMLAEASADAGASIALIDVGPNIGAMNRSALVAADFVVIPLGADLFSLRGLENLGPTLQSWRGGWNERKPRCKSGTVSPMPAGQMQPIGYVLFNPSVRENRPVKSYQKWADRIPDLYRKQIVGGGPAPATPEDENCLAMIKHFKSLMPMAQEVRKPMFHLTAADGAIGGHAAAVSDCRSQFERLAGRILHRIGMPGAGD
;
A
#
# COMPACT_ATOMS: atom_id res chain seq x y z
N MET A 1 8.48 11.21 7.85
CA MET A 1 7.72 10.02 7.46
C MET A 1 8.08 9.63 6.03
N LYS A 2 8.33 8.35 5.75
CA LYS A 2 8.45 7.78 4.40
C LYS A 2 7.16 7.06 4.05
N THR A 3 6.61 7.28 2.87
CA THR A 3 5.35 6.68 2.44
C THR A 3 5.60 5.61 1.37
N VAL A 4 5.08 4.39 1.59
CA VAL A 4 5.26 3.24 0.70
C VAL A 4 3.88 2.69 0.30
N ALA A 5 3.55 2.75 -0.99
CA ALA A 5 2.33 2.15 -1.53
C ALA A 5 2.61 0.78 -2.14
N PHE A 6 1.66 -0.15 -1.99
CA PHE A 6 1.70 -1.46 -2.62
C PHE A 6 0.70 -1.49 -3.76
N PHE A 7 1.18 -1.39 -5.00
CA PHE A 7 0.30 -1.19 -6.15
C PHE A 7 0.49 -2.21 -7.25
N ASN A 8 -0.62 -2.78 -7.67
CA ASN A 8 -0.78 -3.55 -8.90
C ASN A 8 -2.26 -3.48 -9.31
N ASN A 9 -2.54 -3.33 -10.61
CA ASN A 9 -3.87 -3.30 -11.17
C ASN A 9 -4.54 -4.68 -11.28
N LYS A 10 -3.86 -5.75 -10.82
CA LYS A 10 -4.41 -7.09 -10.69
C LYS A 10 -4.88 -7.35 -9.25
N GLY A 11 -6.11 -7.87 -9.10
CA GLY A 11 -6.61 -8.37 -7.82
C GLY A 11 -5.96 -9.69 -7.40
N GLY A 12 -5.93 -9.96 -6.09
CA GLY A 12 -5.46 -11.25 -5.55
C GLY A 12 -3.95 -11.49 -5.63
N VAL A 13 -3.14 -10.46 -5.82
CA VAL A 13 -1.67 -10.56 -5.84
C VAL A 13 -1.02 -10.28 -4.47
N GLY A 14 -1.80 -10.33 -3.39
CA GLY A 14 -1.31 -10.23 -2.02
C GLY A 14 -0.94 -8.83 -1.53
N LYS A 15 -1.43 -7.73 -2.16
CA LYS A 15 -1.17 -6.35 -1.71
C LYS A 15 -1.47 -6.15 -0.23
N THR A 16 -2.73 -6.32 0.16
CA THR A 16 -3.21 -6.17 1.54
C THR A 16 -2.46 -7.05 2.53
N SER A 17 -2.22 -8.32 2.16
CA SER A 17 -1.44 -9.24 2.98
C SER A 17 0.00 -8.76 3.20
N LEU A 18 0.64 -8.18 2.17
CA LEU A 18 1.97 -7.59 2.32
C LEU A 18 1.96 -6.38 3.26
N VAL A 19 1.00 -5.46 3.08
CA VAL A 19 0.87 -4.28 3.95
C VAL A 19 0.70 -4.71 5.41
N TYR A 20 -0.23 -5.65 5.67
CA TYR A 20 -0.49 -6.17 7.01
C TYR A 20 0.77 -6.78 7.65
N HIS A 21 1.41 -7.73 6.96
CA HIS A 21 2.58 -8.42 7.52
C HIS A 21 3.80 -7.50 7.65
N LEU A 22 4.00 -6.57 6.70
CA LEU A 22 5.10 -5.60 6.79
C LEU A 22 4.88 -4.55 7.88
N ALA A 23 3.63 -4.16 8.17
CA ALA A 23 3.35 -3.29 9.31
C ALA A 23 3.83 -3.93 10.62
N TRP A 24 3.50 -5.21 10.85
CA TRP A 24 3.97 -5.97 11.99
C TRP A 24 5.48 -6.19 11.97
N MET A 25 6.07 -6.50 10.82
CA MET A 25 7.51 -6.74 10.71
C MET A 25 8.33 -5.47 10.97
N PHE A 26 7.92 -4.33 10.45
CA PHE A 26 8.58 -3.05 10.76
C PHE A 26 8.41 -2.67 12.24
N ALA A 27 7.26 -2.97 12.85
CA ALA A 27 7.06 -2.79 14.29
C ALA A 27 7.99 -3.70 15.11
N ASP A 28 8.15 -4.97 14.72
CA ASP A 28 9.12 -5.90 15.33
C ASP A 28 10.58 -5.41 15.20
N MET A 29 10.87 -4.65 14.14
CA MET A 29 12.18 -4.00 13.91
C MET A 29 12.33 -2.66 14.65
N GLY A 30 11.34 -2.25 15.45
CA GLY A 30 11.37 -1.04 16.29
C GLY A 30 10.91 0.25 15.59
N HIS A 31 10.34 0.16 14.39
CA HIS A 31 9.79 1.34 13.70
C HIS A 31 8.37 1.66 14.14
N GLN A 32 8.06 2.96 14.24
CA GLN A 32 6.67 3.42 14.36
C GLN A 32 6.03 3.46 12.97
N VAL A 33 4.91 2.74 12.80
CA VAL A 33 4.26 2.48 11.51
C VAL A 33 2.83 3.02 11.52
N MET A 34 2.47 3.72 10.44
CA MET A 34 1.08 4.05 10.12
C MET A 34 0.62 3.21 8.93
N ALA A 35 -0.38 2.36 9.10
CA ALA A 35 -1.03 1.67 7.99
C ALA A 35 -2.29 2.45 7.56
N ALA A 36 -2.52 2.58 6.26
CA ALA A 36 -3.73 3.22 5.74
C ALA A 36 -4.41 2.31 4.72
N ASP A 37 -5.70 2.09 4.94
CA ASP A 37 -6.55 1.30 4.06
C ASP A 37 -7.32 2.24 3.11
N LEU A 38 -6.80 2.39 1.89
CA LEU A 38 -7.40 3.21 0.83
C LEU A 38 -8.12 2.36 -0.23
N ASP A 39 -8.24 1.04 -0.01
CA ASP A 39 -9.10 0.19 -0.84
C ASP A 39 -10.55 0.30 -0.34
N PRO A 40 -11.54 0.64 -1.19
CA PRO A 40 -12.95 0.62 -0.79
C PRO A 40 -13.47 -0.75 -0.32
N GLN A 41 -12.72 -1.83 -0.52
CA GLN A 41 -13.08 -3.13 0.04
C GLN A 41 -12.76 -3.26 1.53
N ALA A 42 -11.96 -2.34 2.11
CA ALA A 42 -11.58 -2.29 3.52
C ALA A 42 -11.00 -3.61 4.08
N ASN A 43 -10.29 -4.35 3.21
CA ASN A 43 -9.73 -5.65 3.58
C ASN A 43 -8.59 -5.55 4.61
N LEU A 44 -7.77 -4.50 4.55
CA LEU A 44 -6.69 -4.28 5.52
C LEU A 44 -7.27 -4.00 6.90
N THR A 45 -8.34 -3.21 6.96
CA THR A 45 -9.07 -2.90 8.19
C THR A 45 -9.60 -4.17 8.85
N SER A 46 -10.22 -5.06 8.07
CA SER A 46 -10.75 -6.35 8.55
C SER A 46 -9.65 -7.32 9.00
N MET A 47 -8.40 -7.17 8.52
CA MET A 47 -7.27 -7.95 9.01
C MET A 47 -6.78 -7.49 10.38
N PHE A 48 -6.89 -6.19 10.69
CA PHE A 48 -6.44 -5.60 11.94
C PHE A 48 -7.51 -5.60 13.03
N LEU A 49 -8.78 -5.34 12.69
CA LEU A 49 -9.88 -5.13 13.62
C LEU A 49 -10.92 -6.27 13.52
N ASP A 50 -11.48 -6.65 14.65
CA ASP A 50 -12.62 -7.57 14.68
C ASP A 50 -13.96 -6.84 14.41
N GLU A 51 -15.05 -7.61 14.23
CA GLU A 51 -16.36 -7.03 13.94
C GLU A 51 -16.82 -6.03 15.00
N PRO A 52 -16.74 -6.32 16.32
CA PRO A 52 -17.08 -5.34 17.37
C PRO A 52 -16.21 -4.07 17.31
N GLU A 53 -14.92 -4.19 17.00
CA GLU A 53 -14.04 -3.03 16.85
C GLU A 53 -14.40 -2.21 15.59
N VAL A 54 -14.72 -2.87 14.47
CA VAL A 54 -15.19 -2.22 13.25
C VAL A 54 -16.49 -1.47 13.49
N GLU A 55 -17.46 -2.02 14.24
CA GLU A 55 -18.70 -1.34 14.59
C GLU A 55 -18.44 -0.01 15.32
N THR A 56 -17.41 0.07 16.18
CA THR A 56 -17.05 1.32 16.88
C THR A 56 -16.58 2.44 15.97
N LEU A 57 -16.21 2.13 14.71
CA LEU A 57 -15.81 3.13 13.73
C LEU A 57 -16.99 3.95 13.19
N PHE A 58 -18.22 3.47 13.36
CA PHE A 58 -19.45 4.05 12.81
C PHE A 58 -20.40 4.52 13.92
N PRO A 59 -20.08 5.61 14.66
CA PRO A 59 -20.94 6.12 15.73
C PRO A 59 -22.23 6.74 15.15
N ASP A 60 -23.38 6.53 15.81
CA ASP A 60 -24.71 6.95 15.35
C ASP A 60 -24.85 8.47 15.07
N ASN A 61 -24.16 9.31 15.82
CA ASN A 61 -24.33 10.77 15.80
C ASN A 61 -23.07 11.55 15.44
N ALA A 62 -22.08 10.91 14.82
CA ALA A 62 -20.83 11.54 14.40
C ALA A 62 -20.33 10.96 13.07
N PRO A 63 -19.44 11.67 12.34
CA PRO A 63 -18.81 11.11 11.14
C PRO A 63 -18.07 9.81 11.48
N PRO A 64 -18.01 8.86 10.54
CA PRO A 64 -17.26 7.62 10.71
C PRO A 64 -15.78 7.92 11.01
N GLN A 65 -15.18 7.11 11.87
CA GLN A 65 -13.76 7.20 12.22
C GLN A 65 -12.90 6.42 11.21
N THR A 66 -13.11 6.70 9.94
CA THR A 66 -12.52 6.03 8.77
C THR A 66 -11.98 7.07 7.80
N VAL A 67 -11.29 6.63 6.76
CA VAL A 67 -10.86 7.50 5.65
C VAL A 67 -12.01 8.31 5.09
N LEU A 68 -13.21 7.71 4.96
CA LEU A 68 -14.39 8.41 4.45
C LEU A 68 -14.79 9.59 5.35
N GLY A 69 -14.80 9.39 6.67
CA GLY A 69 -15.13 10.47 7.60
C GLY A 69 -14.18 11.65 7.49
N VAL A 70 -12.89 11.38 7.29
CA VAL A 70 -11.87 12.43 7.09
C VAL A 70 -12.11 13.22 5.81
N VAL A 71 -12.46 12.58 4.70
CA VAL A 71 -12.66 13.26 3.39
C VAL A 71 -14.09 13.74 3.17
N GLN A 72 -15.03 13.45 4.08
CA GLN A 72 -16.45 13.76 3.93
C GLN A 72 -16.75 15.27 3.70
N PRO A 73 -16.07 16.24 4.35
CA PRO A 73 -16.29 17.65 4.06
C PRO A 73 -15.91 18.03 2.62
N LEU A 74 -14.85 17.45 2.07
CA LEU A 74 -14.47 17.63 0.66
C LEU A 74 -15.51 17.03 -0.28
N LEU A 75 -16.04 15.83 0.03
CA LEU A 75 -17.15 15.23 -0.71
C LEU A 75 -18.36 16.17 -0.79
N LYS A 76 -18.70 16.79 0.32
CA LYS A 76 -19.87 17.68 0.46
C LYS A 76 -19.59 19.15 0.06
N ARG A 77 -18.37 19.48 -0.36
CA ARG A 77 -17.90 20.87 -0.62
C ARG A 77 -18.15 21.81 0.57
N ARG A 78 -17.92 21.33 1.80
CA ARG A 78 -18.21 22.08 3.05
C ARG A 78 -16.97 22.35 3.89
N GLY A 79 -15.82 22.45 3.26
CA GLY A 79 -14.54 22.72 3.96
C GLY A 79 -13.38 21.87 3.47
N ASP A 80 -12.47 21.55 4.36
CA ASP A 80 -11.30 20.74 4.11
C ASP A 80 -11.43 19.37 4.83
N ILE A 81 -10.38 18.55 4.83
CA ILE A 81 -10.37 17.28 5.57
C ILE A 81 -10.65 17.50 7.06
N GLU A 82 -11.37 16.56 7.65
CA GLU A 82 -11.50 16.47 9.11
C GLU A 82 -10.21 15.98 9.74
N ARG A 83 -10.05 16.25 11.04
CA ARG A 83 -8.91 15.71 11.80
C ARG A 83 -8.89 14.19 11.73
N THR A 84 -7.73 13.66 11.33
CA THR A 84 -7.54 12.22 11.17
C THR A 84 -7.46 11.54 12.53
N LYS A 85 -8.30 10.55 12.75
CA LYS A 85 -8.25 9.68 13.92
C LYS A 85 -7.72 8.32 13.50
N SER A 86 -6.46 8.03 13.86
CA SER A 86 -5.92 6.69 13.69
C SER A 86 -6.33 5.77 14.84
N ARG A 87 -6.57 4.50 14.54
CA ARG A 87 -6.78 3.45 15.54
C ARG A 87 -5.42 2.88 15.96
N ARG A 88 -5.15 2.83 17.26
CA ARG A 88 -3.95 2.17 17.77
C ARG A 88 -4.15 0.66 17.74
N ILE A 89 -3.30 -0.05 17.03
CA ILE A 89 -3.28 -1.52 16.93
C ILE A 89 -2.30 -2.12 17.93
N SER A 90 -1.13 -1.52 18.07
CA SER A 90 -0.11 -1.87 19.04
C SER A 90 0.66 -0.62 19.46
N ASP A 91 1.70 -0.78 20.29
CA ASP A 91 2.55 0.34 20.68
C ASP A 91 3.29 0.96 19.49
N HIS A 92 3.48 0.20 18.42
CA HIS A 92 4.23 0.63 17.23
C HIS A 92 3.39 0.72 15.96
N ILE A 93 2.10 0.38 15.99
CA ILE A 93 1.25 0.37 14.79
C ILE A 93 -0.01 1.21 15.02
N GLY A 94 -0.19 2.23 14.18
CA GLY A 94 -1.44 2.94 13.97
C GLY A 94 -2.12 2.51 12.68
N LEU A 95 -3.44 2.51 12.64
CA LEU A 95 -4.25 2.23 11.45
C LEU A 95 -5.15 3.42 11.15
N ILE A 96 -5.18 3.85 9.90
CA ILE A 96 -6.27 4.69 9.35
C ILE A 96 -7.24 3.72 8.68
N PRO A 97 -8.43 3.48 9.29
CA PRO A 97 -9.35 2.46 8.80
C PRO A 97 -9.98 2.84 7.47
N GLY A 98 -10.15 1.86 6.59
CA GLY A 98 -10.87 1.97 5.33
C GLY A 98 -12.39 2.07 5.51
N ASP A 99 -13.08 2.28 4.40
CA ASP A 99 -14.54 2.42 4.37
C ASP A 99 -15.09 2.00 3.00
N LEU A 100 -16.13 1.19 2.99
CA LEU A 100 -16.83 0.78 1.75
C LEU A 100 -17.38 1.98 0.97
N GLY A 101 -17.86 3.01 1.70
CA GLY A 101 -18.38 4.25 1.11
C GLY A 101 -17.30 5.14 0.49
N LEU A 102 -16.01 4.82 0.66
CA LEU A 102 -14.92 5.61 0.07
C LEU A 102 -14.98 5.65 -1.47
N SER A 103 -15.61 4.65 -2.09
CA SER A 103 -15.87 4.63 -3.55
C SER A 103 -16.56 5.90 -4.05
N ALA A 104 -17.39 6.55 -3.24
CA ALA A 104 -18.04 7.82 -3.58
C ALA A 104 -17.04 8.98 -3.79
N PHE A 105 -15.80 8.84 -3.33
CA PHE A 105 -14.76 9.87 -3.50
C PHE A 105 -14.07 9.80 -4.87
N GLU A 106 -14.24 8.71 -5.63
CA GLU A 106 -13.61 8.50 -6.94
C GLU A 106 -13.90 9.62 -7.94
N ASP A 107 -15.19 9.98 -8.10
CA ASP A 107 -15.61 11.04 -9.03
C ASP A 107 -15.04 12.40 -8.63
N ARG A 108 -15.01 12.70 -7.32
CA ARG A 108 -14.40 13.93 -6.81
C ARG A 108 -12.92 14.04 -7.11
N LEU A 109 -12.20 12.95 -6.91
CA LEU A 109 -10.76 12.86 -7.22
C LEU A 109 -10.50 12.96 -8.73
N SER A 110 -11.40 12.43 -9.55
CA SER A 110 -11.32 12.54 -11.00
C SER A 110 -11.46 13.99 -11.47
N ASP A 111 -12.49 14.69 -11.00
CA ASP A 111 -12.74 16.11 -11.31
C ASP A 111 -11.62 17.01 -10.78
N ALA A 112 -11.21 16.80 -9.53
CA ALA A 112 -10.19 17.57 -8.85
C ALA A 112 -8.85 17.57 -9.58
N TRP A 113 -8.50 16.46 -10.22
CA TRP A 113 -7.27 16.38 -11.01
C TRP A 113 -7.23 17.40 -12.14
N SER A 114 -8.34 17.62 -12.82
CA SER A 114 -8.45 18.66 -13.85
C SER A 114 -8.51 20.05 -13.24
N GLN A 115 -9.24 20.21 -12.13
CA GLN A 115 -9.38 21.48 -11.42
C GLN A 115 -8.05 22.04 -10.89
N CYS A 116 -7.06 21.20 -10.57
CA CYS A 116 -5.71 21.68 -10.22
C CYS A 116 -5.07 22.57 -11.30
N LEU A 117 -5.54 22.50 -12.54
CA LEU A 117 -5.07 23.31 -13.68
C LEU A 117 -6.04 24.45 -14.05
N ASP A 118 -7.13 24.63 -13.30
CA ASP A 118 -8.12 25.66 -13.57
C ASP A 118 -7.52 27.06 -13.35
N ASP A 119 -7.91 27.99 -14.20
CA ASP A 119 -7.49 29.40 -14.08
C ASP A 119 -8.26 30.12 -12.96
N ASP A 120 -9.45 29.62 -12.56
CA ASP A 120 -10.17 30.09 -11.39
C ASP A 120 -9.45 29.63 -10.11
N PRO A 121 -9.01 30.57 -9.26
CA PRO A 121 -8.23 30.24 -8.05
C PRO A 121 -8.99 29.37 -7.06
N ASP A 122 -10.30 29.54 -6.91
CA ASP A 122 -11.10 28.78 -5.94
C ASP A 122 -11.28 27.34 -6.40
N ASN A 123 -11.51 27.12 -7.69
CA ASN A 123 -11.55 25.78 -8.29
C ASN A 123 -10.19 25.10 -8.20
N SER A 124 -9.12 25.80 -8.52
CA SER A 124 -7.76 25.27 -8.44
C SER A 124 -7.39 24.88 -7.01
N GLU A 125 -7.67 25.74 -6.02
CA GLU A 125 -7.43 25.44 -4.61
C GLU A 125 -8.22 24.21 -4.16
N TYR A 126 -9.50 24.14 -4.48
CA TYR A 126 -10.33 22.98 -4.17
C TYR A 126 -9.78 21.70 -4.83
N GLY A 127 -9.35 21.78 -6.09
CA GLY A 127 -8.69 20.70 -6.80
C GLY A 127 -7.48 20.15 -6.05
N PHE A 128 -6.62 21.04 -5.54
CA PHE A 128 -5.45 20.62 -4.74
C PHE A 128 -5.85 20.06 -3.37
N ARG A 129 -6.83 20.65 -2.68
CA ARG A 129 -7.34 20.12 -1.39
C ARG A 129 -7.82 18.68 -1.54
N VAL A 130 -8.59 18.39 -2.58
CA VAL A 130 -9.12 17.05 -2.85
C VAL A 130 -8.01 16.09 -3.28
N THR A 131 -7.17 16.47 -4.26
CA THR A 131 -6.11 15.61 -4.80
C THR A 131 -5.08 15.20 -3.73
N THR A 132 -4.79 16.08 -2.77
CA THR A 132 -3.79 15.85 -1.71
C THR A 132 -4.37 15.33 -0.40
N ALA A 133 -5.68 15.08 -0.34
CA ALA A 133 -6.37 14.71 0.89
C ALA A 133 -5.73 13.50 1.60
N PHE A 134 -5.43 12.43 0.87
CA PHE A 134 -4.81 11.24 1.43
C PHE A 134 -3.40 11.50 1.99
N TYR A 135 -2.59 12.32 1.31
CA TYR A 135 -1.27 12.68 1.84
C TYR A 135 -1.36 13.48 3.13
N ARG A 136 -2.25 14.48 3.19
CA ARG A 136 -2.42 15.33 4.36
C ARG A 136 -2.94 14.54 5.56
N MET A 137 -3.90 13.65 5.31
CA MET A 137 -4.41 12.69 6.29
C MET A 137 -3.28 11.80 6.85
N LEU A 138 -2.46 11.20 5.97
CA LEU A 138 -1.31 10.38 6.36
C LEU A 138 -0.28 11.18 7.16
N ALA A 139 0.02 12.42 6.73
CA ALA A 139 0.99 13.28 7.39
C ALA A 139 0.54 13.64 8.81
N GLU A 140 -0.74 14.00 8.98
CA GLU A 140 -1.32 14.32 10.30
C GLU A 140 -1.30 13.10 11.23
N ALA A 141 -1.86 11.97 10.79
CA ALA A 141 -1.92 10.76 11.61
C ALA A 141 -0.53 10.24 11.99
N SER A 142 0.43 10.32 11.05
CA SER A 142 1.80 9.89 11.31
C SER A 142 2.53 10.82 12.29
N ALA A 143 2.28 12.13 12.20
CA ALA A 143 2.85 13.09 13.15
C ALA A 143 2.30 12.84 14.57
N ASP A 144 0.98 12.65 14.71
CA ASP A 144 0.32 12.37 15.99
C ASP A 144 0.83 11.05 16.63
N ALA A 145 1.12 10.02 15.80
CA ALA A 145 1.61 8.73 16.26
C ALA A 145 3.14 8.61 16.32
N GLY A 146 3.90 9.63 15.91
CA GLY A 146 5.35 9.55 15.77
C GLY A 146 5.82 8.55 14.70
N ALA A 147 4.97 8.23 13.72
CA ALA A 147 5.26 7.21 12.72
C ALA A 147 6.31 7.69 11.71
N SER A 148 7.37 6.89 11.54
CA SER A 148 8.46 7.14 10.60
C SER A 148 8.18 6.55 9.21
N ILE A 149 7.32 5.52 9.15
CA ILE A 149 6.90 4.81 7.94
C ILE A 149 5.37 4.82 7.85
N ALA A 150 4.84 5.15 6.67
CA ALA A 150 3.43 4.95 6.34
C ALA A 150 3.29 3.94 5.21
N LEU A 151 2.46 2.91 5.41
CA LEU A 151 2.15 1.87 4.43
C LEU A 151 0.74 2.11 3.89
N ILE A 152 0.61 2.12 2.57
CA ILE A 152 -0.64 2.44 1.88
C ILE A 152 -1.14 1.20 1.14
N ASP A 153 -2.28 0.66 1.55
CA ASP A 153 -3.01 -0.37 0.80
C ASP A 153 -4.00 0.28 -0.16
N VAL A 154 -4.02 -0.20 -1.41
CA VAL A 154 -4.86 0.35 -2.48
C VAL A 154 -5.54 -0.75 -3.28
N GLY A 155 -6.69 -0.44 -3.85
CA GLY A 155 -7.45 -1.35 -4.70
C GLY A 155 -6.74 -1.72 -6.01
N PRO A 156 -7.28 -2.70 -6.76
CA PRO A 156 -6.66 -3.23 -7.99
C PRO A 156 -7.09 -2.47 -9.25
N ASN A 157 -7.43 -1.19 -9.18
CA ASN A 157 -7.89 -0.42 -10.34
C ASN A 157 -6.88 0.66 -10.76
N ILE A 158 -7.07 1.22 -11.96
CA ILE A 158 -6.32 2.38 -12.47
C ILE A 158 -7.28 3.59 -12.47
N GLY A 159 -7.75 3.97 -11.26
CA GLY A 159 -8.69 5.06 -11.06
C GLY A 159 -8.07 6.28 -10.39
N ALA A 160 -8.92 7.30 -10.17
CA ALA A 160 -8.51 8.56 -9.56
C ALA A 160 -8.12 8.38 -8.08
N MET A 161 -8.76 7.44 -7.38
CA MET A 161 -8.44 7.12 -5.99
C MET A 161 -7.03 6.58 -5.86
N ASN A 162 -6.67 5.59 -6.68
CA ASN A 162 -5.31 5.04 -6.68
C ASN A 162 -4.28 6.06 -7.19
N ARG A 163 -4.65 6.92 -8.14
CA ARG A 163 -3.79 8.04 -8.55
C ARG A 163 -3.49 8.97 -7.37
N SER A 164 -4.50 9.39 -6.60
CA SER A 164 -4.32 10.25 -5.42
C SER A 164 -3.50 9.56 -4.32
N ALA A 165 -3.75 8.28 -4.06
CA ALA A 165 -2.96 7.48 -3.13
C ALA A 165 -1.49 7.37 -3.55
N LEU A 166 -1.22 7.20 -4.85
CA LEU A 166 0.16 7.14 -5.36
C LEU A 166 0.83 8.52 -5.41
N VAL A 167 0.07 9.61 -5.63
CA VAL A 167 0.60 10.98 -5.43
C VAL A 167 1.06 11.17 -3.99
N ALA A 168 0.39 10.55 -3.02
CA ALA A 168 0.79 10.58 -1.61
C ALA A 168 2.01 9.69 -1.29
N ALA A 169 2.41 8.79 -2.19
CA ALA A 169 3.49 7.84 -1.96
C ALA A 169 4.85 8.37 -2.45
N ASP A 170 5.87 8.26 -1.60
CA ASP A 170 7.26 8.46 -2.01
C ASP A 170 7.74 7.26 -2.83
N PHE A 171 7.38 6.05 -2.39
CA PHE A 171 7.85 4.79 -2.94
C PHE A 171 6.70 3.86 -3.30
N VAL A 172 6.94 3.00 -4.32
CA VAL A 172 5.97 1.99 -4.77
C VAL A 172 6.64 0.62 -4.81
N VAL A 173 6.04 -0.34 -4.14
CA VAL A 173 6.35 -1.78 -4.26
C VAL A 173 5.31 -2.42 -5.17
N ILE A 174 5.74 -3.28 -6.08
CA ILE A 174 4.86 -3.93 -7.06
C ILE A 174 4.74 -5.44 -6.75
N PRO A 175 3.66 -5.88 -6.07
CA PRO A 175 3.39 -7.30 -5.87
C PRO A 175 2.97 -7.97 -7.17
N LEU A 176 3.54 -9.14 -7.48
CA LEU A 176 3.31 -9.87 -8.72
C LEU A 176 3.06 -11.35 -8.47
N GLY A 177 2.20 -11.96 -9.29
CA GLY A 177 2.18 -13.40 -9.48
C GLY A 177 2.99 -13.80 -10.71
N ALA A 178 3.54 -15.01 -10.75
CA ALA A 178 4.18 -15.52 -11.97
C ALA A 178 3.13 -16.08 -12.92
N ASP A 179 2.43 -15.21 -13.60
CA ASP A 179 1.39 -15.52 -14.57
C ASP A 179 1.27 -14.45 -15.68
N LEU A 180 0.59 -14.80 -16.76
CA LEU A 180 0.42 -13.91 -17.92
C LEU A 180 -0.24 -12.57 -17.55
N PHE A 181 -1.23 -12.56 -16.66
CA PHE A 181 -1.95 -11.32 -16.33
C PHE A 181 -1.09 -10.36 -15.52
N SER A 182 -0.20 -10.88 -14.66
CA SER A 182 0.79 -10.04 -13.95
C SER A 182 1.78 -9.39 -14.91
N LEU A 183 2.22 -10.11 -15.96
CA LEU A 183 3.06 -9.52 -17.01
C LEU A 183 2.31 -8.41 -17.77
N ARG A 184 1.07 -8.66 -18.19
CA ARG A 184 0.23 -7.63 -18.84
C ARG A 184 -0.05 -6.44 -17.91
N GLY A 185 -0.19 -6.69 -16.61
CA GLY A 185 -0.30 -5.65 -15.61
C GLY A 185 0.92 -4.71 -15.61
N LEU A 186 2.14 -5.26 -15.66
CA LEU A 186 3.37 -4.46 -15.74
C LEU A 186 3.45 -3.60 -17.01
N GLU A 187 3.01 -4.12 -18.16
CA GLU A 187 2.97 -3.38 -19.42
C GLU A 187 2.12 -2.11 -19.33
N ASN A 188 1.03 -2.14 -18.55
CA ASN A 188 0.15 -1.00 -18.35
C ASN A 188 0.62 -0.10 -17.19
N LEU A 189 1.24 -0.69 -16.17
CA LEU A 189 1.59 0.00 -14.93
C LEU A 189 2.69 1.05 -15.14
N GLY A 190 3.73 0.74 -15.92
CA GLY A 190 4.83 1.65 -16.20
C GLY A 190 4.37 2.97 -16.81
N PRO A 191 3.69 2.93 -17.97
CA PRO A 191 3.13 4.14 -18.60
C PRO A 191 2.17 4.90 -17.67
N THR A 192 1.36 4.19 -16.86
CA THR A 192 0.43 4.80 -15.91
C THR A 192 1.17 5.59 -14.83
N LEU A 193 2.19 5.00 -14.19
CA LEU A 193 3.00 5.69 -13.17
C LEU A 193 3.73 6.91 -13.75
N GLN A 194 4.27 6.79 -14.98
CA GLN A 194 4.92 7.91 -15.67
C GLN A 194 3.93 9.03 -15.95
N SER A 195 2.74 8.71 -16.45
CA SER A 195 1.68 9.68 -16.75
C SER A 195 1.21 10.40 -15.47
N TRP A 196 0.97 9.67 -14.38
CA TRP A 196 0.53 10.26 -13.11
C TRP A 196 1.60 11.14 -12.48
N ARG A 197 2.86 10.71 -12.50
CA ARG A 197 4.01 11.50 -12.03
C ARG A 197 4.20 12.76 -12.87
N GLY A 198 4.18 12.65 -14.20
CA GLY A 198 4.27 13.79 -15.13
C GLY A 198 3.13 14.77 -14.91
N GLY A 199 1.90 14.27 -14.82
CA GLY A 199 0.73 15.09 -14.55
C GLY A 199 0.77 15.78 -13.18
N TRP A 200 1.32 15.14 -12.13
CA TRP A 200 1.50 15.81 -10.84
C TRP A 200 2.58 16.89 -10.89
N ASN A 201 3.70 16.62 -11.55
CA ASN A 201 4.78 17.59 -11.72
C ASN A 201 4.34 18.85 -12.50
N GLU A 202 3.37 18.72 -13.43
CA GLU A 202 2.76 19.84 -14.11
C GLU A 202 1.86 20.67 -13.18
N ARG A 203 1.09 20.01 -12.29
CA ARG A 203 0.12 20.63 -11.38
C ARG A 203 0.77 21.30 -10.19
N LYS A 204 1.66 20.59 -9.53
CA LYS A 204 2.25 21.01 -8.25
C LYS A 204 2.76 22.45 -8.22
N PRO A 205 3.48 22.98 -9.25
CA PRO A 205 3.94 24.36 -9.27
C PRO A 205 2.81 25.40 -9.35
N ARG A 206 1.59 25.01 -9.77
CA ARG A 206 0.43 25.91 -9.88
C ARG A 206 -0.28 26.11 -8.54
N CYS A 207 -0.02 25.26 -7.55
CA CYS A 207 -0.56 25.47 -6.21
C CYS A 207 0.09 26.70 -5.56
N LYS A 208 -0.70 27.71 -5.23
CA LYS A 208 -0.21 28.91 -4.55
C LYS A 208 0.38 28.54 -3.18
N SER A 209 1.51 29.13 -2.85
CA SER A 209 2.19 28.88 -1.58
C SER A 209 1.27 29.13 -0.38
N GLY A 210 1.20 28.16 0.54
CA GLY A 210 0.42 28.26 1.78
C GLY A 210 -1.06 27.87 1.67
N THR A 211 -1.60 27.67 0.47
CA THR A 211 -3.03 27.36 0.28
C THR A 211 -3.36 25.93 0.73
N VAL A 212 -2.47 24.98 0.41
CA VAL A 212 -2.59 23.56 0.80
C VAL A 212 -1.28 23.08 1.38
N SER A 213 -1.30 22.59 2.61
CA SER A 213 -0.11 22.10 3.33
C SER A 213 -0.48 20.94 4.25
N PRO A 214 0.38 19.92 4.37
CA PRO A 214 1.59 19.68 3.58
C PRO A 214 1.27 19.21 2.14
N MET A 215 2.22 19.44 1.22
CA MET A 215 2.11 19.08 -0.19
C MET A 215 2.94 17.82 -0.48
N PRO A 216 2.39 16.78 -1.12
CA PRO A 216 3.15 15.57 -1.47
C PRO A 216 4.23 15.86 -2.51
N ALA A 217 5.36 15.16 -2.38
CA ALA A 217 6.41 15.22 -3.40
C ALA A 217 5.94 14.60 -4.74
N GLY A 218 5.09 13.57 -4.68
CA GLY A 218 4.57 12.86 -5.83
C GLY A 218 5.62 12.05 -6.58
N GLN A 219 6.62 11.55 -5.86
CA GLN A 219 7.75 10.82 -6.46
C GLN A 219 7.31 9.49 -7.06
N MET A 220 6.41 8.76 -6.38
CA MET A 220 5.91 7.45 -6.81
C MET A 220 7.06 6.56 -7.31
N GLN A 221 8.20 6.57 -6.61
CA GLN A 221 9.40 5.88 -7.06
C GLN A 221 9.25 4.37 -6.92
N PRO A 222 9.23 3.58 -8.00
CA PRO A 222 9.25 2.13 -7.90
C PRO A 222 10.58 1.67 -7.29
N ILE A 223 10.52 0.90 -6.21
CA ILE A 223 11.71 0.40 -5.51
C ILE A 223 11.96 -1.09 -5.73
N GLY A 224 11.05 -1.76 -6.38
CA GLY A 224 11.16 -3.18 -6.73
C GLY A 224 9.83 -3.90 -6.75
N TYR A 225 9.90 -5.20 -7.02
CA TYR A 225 8.74 -6.07 -7.03
C TYR A 225 8.88 -7.23 -6.04
N VAL A 226 7.73 -7.73 -5.58
CA VAL A 226 7.62 -8.94 -4.75
C VAL A 226 6.91 -10.00 -5.56
N LEU A 227 7.53 -11.17 -5.72
CA LEU A 227 6.97 -12.27 -6.47
C LEU A 227 6.36 -13.32 -5.53
N PHE A 228 5.06 -13.56 -5.66
CA PHE A 228 4.42 -14.65 -4.94
C PHE A 228 4.58 -15.97 -5.68
N ASN A 229 5.24 -16.92 -5.03
CA ASN A 229 5.47 -18.25 -5.56
C ASN A 229 4.32 -19.19 -5.15
N PRO A 230 3.51 -19.73 -6.07
CA PRO A 230 2.50 -20.71 -5.73
C PRO A 230 3.18 -21.95 -5.12
N SER A 231 2.59 -22.47 -4.03
CA SER A 231 3.08 -23.72 -3.44
C SER A 231 2.97 -24.87 -4.45
N VAL A 232 3.93 -25.81 -4.40
CA VAL A 232 4.07 -26.97 -5.28
C VAL A 232 2.81 -27.89 -5.35
N ARG A 233 1.79 -27.65 -4.51
CA ARG A 233 0.54 -28.40 -4.43
C ARG A 233 -0.59 -27.91 -5.33
N GLU A 234 -0.47 -26.75 -5.98
CA GLU A 234 -1.39 -26.43 -7.06
C GLU A 234 -0.90 -27.14 -8.32
N ASN A 235 -1.76 -27.99 -8.93
CA ASN A 235 -1.54 -28.79 -10.15
C ASN A 235 -1.08 -27.97 -11.39
N ARG A 236 -0.35 -26.89 -11.19
CA ARG A 236 0.33 -26.17 -12.26
C ARG A 236 1.74 -26.72 -12.38
N PRO A 237 2.15 -27.19 -13.57
CA PRO A 237 3.51 -27.64 -13.80
C PRO A 237 4.50 -26.56 -13.37
N VAL A 238 5.53 -26.92 -12.61
CA VAL A 238 6.66 -26.04 -12.23
C VAL A 238 7.21 -25.29 -13.45
N LYS A 239 7.19 -25.92 -14.63
CA LYS A 239 7.62 -25.32 -15.91
C LYS A 239 6.79 -24.13 -16.37
N SER A 240 5.46 -24.11 -16.15
CA SER A 240 4.64 -22.95 -16.54
C SER A 240 4.83 -21.75 -15.62
N TYR A 241 5.07 -21.98 -14.33
CA TYR A 241 5.45 -20.90 -13.40
C TYR A 241 6.79 -20.27 -13.79
N GLN A 242 7.82 -21.11 -13.98
CA GLN A 242 9.17 -20.65 -14.31
C GLN A 242 9.18 -19.82 -15.60
N LYS A 243 8.48 -20.26 -16.63
CA LYS A 243 8.32 -19.53 -17.90
C LYS A 243 7.86 -18.08 -17.70
N TRP A 244 6.98 -17.80 -16.75
CA TRP A 244 6.49 -16.45 -16.49
C TRP A 244 7.39 -15.69 -15.54
N ALA A 245 7.92 -16.35 -14.51
CA ALA A 245 8.87 -15.76 -13.56
C ALA A 245 10.12 -15.22 -14.27
N ASP A 246 10.68 -15.98 -15.21
CA ASP A 246 11.87 -15.60 -15.96
C ASP A 246 11.69 -14.36 -16.86
N ARG A 247 10.46 -14.00 -17.18
CA ARG A 247 10.14 -12.82 -18.03
C ARG A 247 9.90 -11.55 -17.22
N ILE A 248 9.65 -11.67 -15.92
CA ILE A 248 9.34 -10.52 -15.06
C ILE A 248 10.51 -9.53 -14.97
N PRO A 249 11.77 -9.95 -14.73
CA PRO A 249 12.90 -9.03 -14.62
C PRO A 249 13.07 -8.10 -15.83
N ASP A 250 13.09 -8.69 -17.03
CA ASP A 250 13.23 -7.93 -18.27
C ASP A 250 12.06 -6.96 -18.49
N LEU A 251 10.84 -7.43 -18.23
CA LEU A 251 9.65 -6.61 -18.40
C LEU A 251 9.59 -5.49 -17.36
N TYR A 252 9.94 -5.77 -16.11
CA TYR A 252 10.02 -4.77 -15.04
C TYR A 252 11.03 -3.67 -15.40
N ARG A 253 12.24 -4.05 -15.82
CA ARG A 253 13.26 -3.08 -16.29
C ARG A 253 12.77 -2.26 -17.45
N LYS A 254 12.21 -2.89 -18.46
CA LYS A 254 11.74 -2.20 -19.67
C LYS A 254 10.61 -1.23 -19.39
N GLN A 255 9.60 -1.63 -18.59
CA GLN A 255 8.38 -0.85 -18.42
C GLN A 255 8.45 0.11 -17.23
N ILE A 256 9.14 -0.27 -16.16
CA ILE A 256 9.13 0.47 -14.89
C ILE A 256 10.40 1.29 -14.70
N VAL A 257 11.58 0.69 -14.91
CA VAL A 257 12.88 1.33 -14.65
C VAL A 257 13.38 2.10 -15.86
N GLY A 258 13.07 1.66 -17.07
CA GLY A 258 13.57 2.27 -18.31
C GLY A 258 14.97 1.79 -18.69
N GLY A 259 15.31 0.51 -18.42
CA GLY A 259 16.63 -0.07 -18.65
C GLY A 259 16.65 -1.21 -19.66
N GLY A 260 17.87 -1.73 -19.92
CA GLY A 260 18.14 -2.90 -20.76
C GLY A 260 17.81 -4.24 -20.10
N PRO A 261 18.31 -5.37 -20.69
CA PRO A 261 18.05 -6.71 -20.16
C PRO A 261 18.45 -6.86 -18.68
N ALA A 262 17.70 -7.68 -17.97
CA ALA A 262 17.92 -7.97 -16.55
C ALA A 262 18.42 -9.41 -16.36
N PRO A 263 19.17 -9.71 -15.28
CA PRO A 263 19.44 -11.08 -14.89
C PRO A 263 18.13 -11.80 -14.51
N ALA A 264 18.15 -13.14 -14.55
CA ALA A 264 16.99 -13.95 -14.16
C ALA A 264 16.64 -13.76 -12.67
N THR A 265 15.38 -13.97 -12.33
CA THR A 265 14.96 -14.08 -10.91
C THR A 265 15.59 -15.34 -10.29
N PRO A 266 16.19 -15.30 -9.07
CA PRO A 266 16.13 -14.20 -8.08
C PRO A 266 17.33 -13.23 -8.07
N GLU A 267 18.26 -13.32 -9.03
CA GLU A 267 19.47 -12.48 -9.10
C GLU A 267 19.18 -11.03 -9.51
N ASP A 268 17.94 -10.75 -9.98
CA ASP A 268 17.53 -9.38 -10.30
C ASP A 268 17.47 -8.52 -9.03
N GLU A 269 18.24 -7.45 -9.02
CA GLU A 269 18.28 -6.49 -7.91
C GLU A 269 16.91 -5.86 -7.60
N ASN A 270 16.01 -5.78 -8.60
CA ASN A 270 14.65 -5.27 -8.43
C ASN A 270 13.70 -6.29 -7.81
N CYS A 271 14.06 -7.56 -7.72
CA CYS A 271 13.31 -8.58 -7.00
C CYS A 271 13.54 -8.44 -5.50
N LEU A 272 12.64 -7.73 -4.80
CA LEU A 272 12.75 -7.54 -3.35
C LEU A 272 12.61 -8.85 -2.57
N ALA A 273 11.71 -9.72 -3.01
CA ALA A 273 11.56 -11.06 -2.44
C ALA A 273 10.76 -12.00 -3.35
N MET A 274 10.97 -13.29 -3.16
CA MET A 274 10.06 -14.34 -3.58
C MET A 274 9.40 -14.93 -2.34
N ILE A 275 8.12 -14.63 -2.13
CA ILE A 275 7.35 -15.05 -0.94
C ILE A 275 6.58 -16.32 -1.27
N LYS A 276 6.74 -17.35 -0.45
CA LYS A 276 5.95 -18.58 -0.56
C LYS A 276 4.50 -18.35 -0.14
N HIS A 277 3.58 -19.07 -0.72
CA HIS A 277 2.21 -19.15 -0.21
C HIS A 277 2.18 -20.05 1.03
N PHE A 278 2.07 -19.43 2.20
CA PHE A 278 1.90 -20.12 3.48
C PHE A 278 0.43 -20.51 3.72
N LYS A 279 -0.15 -21.30 2.78
CA LYS A 279 -1.59 -21.62 2.75
C LYS A 279 -2.12 -22.18 4.07
N SER A 280 -1.34 -22.98 4.76
CA SER A 280 -1.73 -23.59 6.04
C SER A 280 -1.71 -22.61 7.21
N LEU A 281 -0.90 -21.53 7.13
CA LEU A 281 -0.80 -20.52 8.19
C LEU A 281 -1.84 -19.42 8.04
N MET A 282 -2.26 -19.10 6.80
CA MET A 282 -3.14 -17.97 6.54
C MET A 282 -4.49 -18.08 7.26
N PRO A 283 -5.24 -19.20 7.20
CA PRO A 283 -6.49 -19.33 7.95
C PRO A 283 -6.30 -19.20 9.45
N MET A 284 -5.24 -19.82 10.00
CA MET A 284 -4.92 -19.72 11.43
C MET A 284 -4.60 -18.27 11.84
N ALA A 285 -3.80 -17.57 11.02
CA ALA A 285 -3.44 -16.18 11.24
C ALA A 285 -4.67 -15.25 11.20
N GLN A 286 -5.59 -15.49 10.27
CA GLN A 286 -6.84 -14.73 10.15
C GLN A 286 -7.76 -14.95 11.35
N GLU A 287 -7.90 -16.20 11.82
CA GLU A 287 -8.76 -16.54 12.95
C GLU A 287 -8.32 -15.83 14.25
N VAL A 288 -7.00 -15.74 14.49
CA VAL A 288 -6.45 -15.11 15.70
C VAL A 288 -5.97 -13.67 15.49
N ARG A 289 -6.15 -13.11 14.29
CA ARG A 289 -5.69 -11.75 13.88
C ARG A 289 -4.24 -11.44 14.24
N LYS A 290 -3.37 -12.41 14.00
CA LYS A 290 -1.92 -12.27 14.13
C LYS A 290 -1.24 -12.39 12.78
N PRO A 291 -0.11 -11.74 12.53
CA PRO A 291 0.67 -12.06 11.34
C PRO A 291 1.15 -13.51 11.41
N MET A 292 1.26 -14.16 10.25
CA MET A 292 1.62 -15.59 10.18
C MET A 292 2.88 -15.95 10.97
N PHE A 293 3.83 -15.04 11.07
CA PHE A 293 5.08 -15.24 11.79
C PHE A 293 5.01 -14.99 13.32
N HIS A 294 3.86 -14.55 13.84
CA HIS A 294 3.57 -14.46 15.28
C HIS A 294 2.73 -15.63 15.79
N LEU A 295 2.34 -16.57 14.93
CA LEU A 295 1.61 -17.75 15.36
C LEU A 295 2.47 -18.62 16.29
N THR A 296 1.85 -19.10 17.37
CA THR A 296 2.47 -19.93 18.39
C THR A 296 1.82 -21.31 18.47
N ALA A 297 2.36 -22.19 19.30
CA ALA A 297 1.75 -23.49 19.56
C ALA A 297 0.33 -23.37 20.14
N ALA A 298 0.05 -22.32 20.92
CA ALA A 298 -1.28 -22.03 21.47
C ALA A 298 -2.30 -21.68 20.36
N ASP A 299 -1.83 -21.10 19.25
CA ASP A 299 -2.64 -20.77 18.06
C ASP A 299 -2.73 -21.97 17.09
N GLY A 300 -2.24 -23.16 17.47
CA GLY A 300 -2.24 -24.37 16.64
C GLY A 300 -1.01 -24.55 15.73
N ALA A 301 -0.02 -23.66 15.79
CA ALA A 301 1.21 -23.74 14.98
C ALA A 301 2.20 -24.75 15.56
N ILE A 302 1.88 -26.04 15.45
CA ILE A 302 2.71 -27.15 15.97
C ILE A 302 3.35 -27.96 14.82
N GLY A 303 4.40 -28.68 15.10
CA GLY A 303 5.07 -29.58 14.13
C GLY A 303 5.52 -28.84 12.86
N GLY A 304 5.05 -29.27 11.71
CA GLY A 304 5.37 -28.66 10.42
C GLY A 304 4.94 -27.18 10.30
N HIS A 305 3.91 -26.77 11.03
CA HIS A 305 3.46 -25.36 11.05
C HIS A 305 4.48 -24.47 11.78
N ALA A 306 5.11 -24.94 12.87
CA ALA A 306 6.16 -24.18 13.55
C ALA A 306 7.37 -23.89 12.64
N ALA A 307 7.79 -24.86 11.83
CA ALA A 307 8.83 -24.65 10.83
C ALA A 307 8.40 -23.65 9.75
N ALA A 308 7.12 -23.68 9.30
CA ALA A 308 6.57 -22.75 8.35
C ALA A 308 6.48 -21.31 8.91
N VAL A 309 6.16 -21.13 10.20
CA VAL A 309 6.18 -19.85 10.91
C VAL A 309 7.57 -19.23 10.89
N SER A 310 8.61 -20.03 11.23
CA SER A 310 10.01 -19.58 11.19
C SER A 310 10.48 -19.20 9.78
N ASP A 311 10.13 -20.00 8.76
CA ASP A 311 10.43 -19.68 7.35
C ASP A 311 9.70 -18.39 6.90
N CYS A 312 8.43 -18.23 7.29
CA CYS A 312 7.65 -17.03 7.03
C CYS A 312 8.32 -15.80 7.64
N ARG A 313 8.71 -15.85 8.92
CA ARG A 313 9.42 -14.77 9.60
C ARG A 313 10.67 -14.37 8.84
N SER A 314 11.52 -15.33 8.51
CA SER A 314 12.78 -15.09 7.79
C SER A 314 12.56 -14.46 6.40
N GLN A 315 11.48 -14.83 5.70
CA GLN A 315 11.16 -14.22 4.40
C GLN A 315 10.70 -12.77 4.54
N PHE A 316 9.85 -12.48 5.53
CA PHE A 316 9.39 -11.10 5.77
C PHE A 316 10.47 -10.20 6.35
N GLU A 317 11.37 -10.71 7.20
CA GLU A 317 12.54 -9.97 7.70
C GLU A 317 13.45 -9.53 6.55
N ARG A 318 13.78 -10.46 5.63
CA ARG A 318 14.59 -10.11 4.45
C ARG A 318 13.90 -9.11 3.54
N LEU A 319 12.59 -9.26 3.31
CA LEU A 319 11.81 -8.30 2.52
C LEU A 319 11.81 -6.93 3.17
N ALA A 320 11.52 -6.87 4.46
CA ALA A 320 11.50 -5.62 5.24
C ALA A 320 12.86 -4.92 5.21
N GLY A 321 13.95 -5.63 5.46
CA GLY A 321 15.31 -5.09 5.39
C GLY A 321 15.64 -4.53 4.01
N ARG A 322 15.26 -5.22 2.92
CA ARG A 322 15.45 -4.70 1.55
C ARG A 322 14.62 -3.44 1.29
N ILE A 323 13.38 -3.38 1.75
CA ILE A 323 12.54 -2.18 1.61
C ILE A 323 13.18 -1.02 2.38
N LEU A 324 13.56 -1.20 3.67
CA LEU A 324 14.22 -0.19 4.48
C LEU A 324 15.47 0.36 3.80
N HIS A 325 16.34 -0.51 3.33
CA HIS A 325 17.54 -0.11 2.57
C HIS A 325 17.20 0.74 1.34
N ARG A 326 16.19 0.33 0.55
CA ARG A 326 15.77 1.05 -0.67
C ARG A 326 15.15 2.42 -0.39
N ILE A 327 14.49 2.59 0.75
CA ILE A 327 13.90 3.88 1.15
C ILE A 327 14.85 4.73 2.02
N GLY A 328 16.08 4.27 2.26
CA GLY A 328 17.11 4.99 3.01
C GLY A 328 16.79 5.09 4.50
N MET A 329 16.27 4.01 5.10
CA MET A 329 16.01 3.92 6.54
C MET A 329 16.90 2.83 7.18
N PRO A 330 17.24 2.97 8.49
CA PRO A 330 18.04 1.97 9.19
C PRO A 330 17.34 0.60 9.23
N GLY A 331 18.13 -0.46 9.14
CA GLY A 331 17.69 -1.83 9.38
C GLY A 331 17.59 -2.16 10.87
N ALA A 332 17.16 -3.39 11.21
CA ALA A 332 17.21 -3.86 12.59
C ALA A 332 18.69 -4.02 13.03
N GLY A 333 19.14 -3.18 13.93
CA GLY A 333 20.49 -3.30 14.55
C GLY A 333 21.58 -2.41 13.97
N ASP A 334 21.22 -1.40 13.14
CA ASP A 334 22.11 -0.30 12.76
C ASP A 334 22.21 0.77 13.85
#